data_2fb1cdcb24c5912a08e4f710217338a2
#
_entry.id   2fb1cdcb24c5912a08e4f710217338a2
#
_cell.length_a   1.000
_cell.length_b   1.000
_cell.length_c   1.000
_cell.angle_alpha   90.00
_cell.angle_beta   90.00
_cell.angle_gamma   90.00
#
_symmetry.space_group_name_H-M   'P 1'
#
loop_
_entity.id
_entity.type
_entity.pdbx_description
1 polymer ?
#
loop_
_entity_poly.entity_id
_entity_poly.type
_entity_poly.pdbx_seq_one_letter_code
_entity_poly.pdbx_strand_id
1 'polypeptide(L)'
;MNKIEMKSNKFKNVISDVNEKLHNYKWEESYKIIINALSENPDAPEPHNLLGLWNEFNKNYDLARKHYRAAYALDPTYKPASINLERVCTMFSSRNVPADFGEVFEKSTKDNTNLKNYNKEKEMKNNDGQ
;
A
#
# COMPACT_ATOMS: atom_id res chain seq x y z
N MET A 1 -5.88 13.25 20.65
CA MET A 1 -5.50 12.20 19.70
C MET A 1 -5.03 10.97 20.45
N ASN A 2 -5.53 9.81 20.08
CA ASN A 2 -5.02 8.57 20.65
C ASN A 2 -3.74 8.12 19.90
N LYS A 3 -3.05 7.12 20.46
CA LYS A 3 -1.79 6.63 19.88
C LYS A 3 -1.96 6.06 18.45
N ILE A 4 -3.14 5.53 18.14
CA ILE A 4 -3.43 4.93 16.83
C ILE A 4 -3.51 6.01 15.75
N GLU A 5 -4.18 7.13 16.04
CA GLU A 5 -4.29 8.24 15.11
C GLU A 5 -2.93 8.91 14.84
N MET A 6 -2.10 9.07 15.87
CA MET A 6 -0.75 9.60 15.72
C MET A 6 0.12 8.69 14.86
N LYS A 7 0.00 7.38 15.05
CA LYS A 7 0.74 6.38 14.28
C LYS A 7 0.32 6.39 12.81
N SER A 8 -0.99 6.50 12.55
CA SER A 8 -1.53 6.53 11.19
C SER A 8 -1.08 7.78 10.42
N ASN A 9 -0.98 8.92 11.09
CA ASN A 9 -0.59 10.17 10.45
C ASN A 9 0.91 10.28 10.17
N LYS A 10 1.73 9.55 10.93
CA LYS A 10 3.19 9.63 10.84
C LYS A 10 3.73 9.30 9.45
N PHE A 11 3.16 8.30 8.78
CA PHE A 11 3.63 7.83 7.48
C PHE A 11 2.75 8.29 6.32
N LYS A 12 1.74 9.09 6.58
CA LYS A 12 0.76 9.50 5.56
C LYS A 12 1.44 10.13 4.34
N ASN A 13 2.33 11.07 4.56
CA ASN A 13 3.02 11.76 3.47
C ASN A 13 4.03 10.87 2.76
N VAL A 14 4.76 10.05 3.52
CA VAL A 14 5.72 9.10 2.96
C VAL A 14 5.00 8.10 2.05
N ILE A 15 3.89 7.54 2.51
CA ILE A 15 3.11 6.57 1.74
C ILE A 15 2.58 7.19 0.45
N SER A 16 2.02 8.39 0.54
CA SER A 16 1.49 9.10 -0.62
C SER A 16 2.58 9.41 -1.64
N ASP A 17 3.74 9.90 -1.19
CA ASP A 17 4.88 10.20 -2.05
C ASP A 17 5.42 8.96 -2.74
N VAL A 18 5.58 7.88 -2.01
CA VAL A 18 6.09 6.62 -2.58
C VAL A 18 5.11 6.07 -3.61
N ASN A 19 3.81 6.09 -3.30
CA ASN A 19 2.78 5.64 -4.23
C ASN A 19 2.85 6.40 -5.55
N GLU A 20 2.89 7.72 -5.49
CA GLU A 20 3.00 8.58 -6.66
C GLU A 20 4.27 8.30 -7.45
N LYS A 21 5.41 8.23 -6.78
CA LYS A 21 6.70 8.03 -7.44
C LYS A 21 6.83 6.65 -8.07
N LEU A 22 6.32 5.61 -7.43
CA LEU A 22 6.34 4.26 -8.02
C LEU A 22 5.49 4.19 -9.30
N HIS A 23 4.33 4.82 -9.30
CA HIS A 23 3.47 4.85 -10.49
C HIS A 23 4.05 5.71 -11.60
N ASN A 24 4.98 6.61 -11.30
CA ASN A 24 5.69 7.44 -12.27
C ASN A 24 7.08 6.90 -12.59
N TYR A 25 7.37 5.67 -12.20
CA TYR A 25 8.65 4.98 -12.49
C TYR A 25 9.88 5.68 -11.93
N LYS A 26 9.71 6.43 -10.84
CA LYS A 26 10.81 7.12 -10.16
C LYS A 26 11.41 6.21 -9.09
N TRP A 27 12.16 5.20 -9.55
CA TRP A 27 12.67 4.13 -8.71
C TRP A 27 13.65 4.62 -7.64
N GLU A 28 14.61 5.42 -8.03
CA GLU A 28 15.65 5.89 -7.13
C GLU A 28 15.10 6.85 -6.07
N GLU A 29 14.26 7.79 -6.48
CA GLU A 29 13.66 8.76 -5.55
C GLU A 29 12.76 8.07 -4.53
N SER A 30 11.92 7.14 -4.97
CA SER A 30 11.04 6.40 -4.08
C SER A 30 11.84 5.53 -3.11
N TYR A 31 12.90 4.89 -3.59
CA TYR A 31 13.78 4.07 -2.75
C TYR A 31 14.39 4.90 -1.62
N LYS A 32 14.92 6.09 -1.93
CA LYS A 32 15.53 6.98 -0.93
C LYS A 32 14.53 7.39 0.15
N ILE A 33 13.30 7.68 -0.25
CA ILE A 33 12.23 8.04 0.69
C ILE A 33 11.95 6.87 1.64
N ILE A 34 11.85 5.66 1.09
CA ILE A 34 11.56 4.45 1.88
C ILE A 34 12.71 4.16 2.87
N ILE A 35 13.95 4.19 2.39
CA ILE A 35 15.12 3.91 3.23
C ILE A 35 15.25 4.94 4.35
N ASN A 36 14.98 6.20 4.06
CA ASN A 36 14.99 7.22 5.09
C ASN A 36 13.92 6.95 6.16
N ALA A 37 12.70 6.61 5.74
CA ALA A 37 11.64 6.27 6.66
C ALA A 37 11.98 5.05 7.52
N LEU A 38 12.61 4.04 6.92
CA LEU A 38 13.04 2.83 7.61
C LEU A 38 14.14 3.14 8.63
N SER A 39 15.12 3.97 8.27
CA SER A 39 16.22 4.31 9.17
C SER A 39 15.74 5.09 10.40
N GLU A 40 14.72 5.92 10.22
CA GLU A 40 14.12 6.67 11.34
C GLU A 40 13.15 5.83 12.18
N ASN A 41 12.60 4.78 11.61
CA ASN A 41 11.55 3.98 12.24
C ASN A 41 11.78 2.48 11.99
N PRO A 42 12.86 1.90 12.53
CA PRO A 42 13.22 0.50 12.20
C PRO A 42 12.22 -0.53 12.71
N ASP A 43 11.41 -0.18 13.70
CA ASP A 43 10.44 -1.11 14.30
C ASP A 43 9.03 -0.96 13.74
N ALA A 44 8.83 -0.06 12.76
CA ALA A 44 7.52 0.17 12.16
C ALA A 44 7.30 -0.73 10.95
N PRO A 45 6.09 -1.27 10.76
CA PRO A 45 5.80 -2.12 9.60
C PRO A 45 5.67 -1.35 8.29
N GLU A 46 5.27 -0.08 8.34
CA GLU A 46 4.97 0.72 7.15
C GLU A 46 6.15 0.81 6.18
N PRO A 47 7.39 1.13 6.61
CA PRO A 47 8.51 1.19 5.67
C PRO A 47 8.82 -0.15 5.01
N HIS A 48 8.69 -1.27 5.73
CA HIS A 48 8.89 -2.59 5.15
C HIS A 48 7.82 -2.93 4.12
N ASN A 49 6.57 -2.54 4.37
CA ASN A 49 5.51 -2.72 3.38
C ASN A 49 5.82 -1.94 2.10
N LEU A 50 6.27 -0.71 2.22
CA LEU A 50 6.65 0.12 1.08
C LEU A 50 7.84 -0.47 0.32
N LEU A 51 8.81 -1.02 1.05
CA LEU A 51 9.96 -1.67 0.43
C LEU A 51 9.55 -2.95 -0.31
N GLY A 52 8.58 -3.67 0.25
CA GLY A 52 7.96 -4.81 -0.43
C GLY A 52 7.33 -4.39 -1.75
N LEU A 53 6.55 -3.31 -1.73
CA LEU A 53 5.92 -2.76 -2.94
C LEU A 53 6.96 -2.29 -3.97
N TRP A 54 8.02 -1.64 -3.50
CA TRP A 54 9.10 -1.20 -4.38
C TRP A 54 9.71 -2.38 -5.14
N ASN A 55 9.98 -3.46 -4.42
CA ASN A 55 10.51 -4.68 -5.02
C ASN A 55 9.51 -5.36 -5.95
N GLU A 56 8.23 -5.38 -5.57
CA GLU A 56 7.18 -5.95 -6.40
C GLU A 56 7.03 -5.19 -7.72
N PHE A 57 7.05 -3.85 -7.68
CA PHE A 57 6.99 -3.02 -8.88
C PHE A 57 8.19 -3.26 -9.80
N ASN A 58 9.35 -3.60 -9.23
CA ASN A 58 10.55 -3.96 -9.96
C ASN A 58 10.62 -5.45 -10.32
N LYS A 59 9.54 -6.19 -10.10
CA LYS A 59 9.38 -7.62 -10.40
C LYS A 59 10.31 -8.52 -9.59
N ASN A 60 10.81 -8.03 -8.47
CA ASN A 60 11.61 -8.81 -7.54
C ASN A 60 10.72 -9.39 -6.45
N TYR A 61 9.99 -10.44 -6.80
CA TYR A 61 8.94 -10.98 -5.95
C TYR A 61 9.47 -11.67 -4.69
N ASP A 62 10.65 -12.28 -4.75
CA ASP A 62 11.25 -12.92 -3.57
C ASP A 62 11.57 -11.91 -2.47
N LEU A 63 12.20 -10.80 -2.84
CA LEU A 63 12.47 -9.71 -1.89
C LEU A 63 11.19 -9.03 -1.42
N ALA A 64 10.21 -8.87 -2.31
CA ALA A 64 8.91 -8.33 -1.92
C ALA A 64 8.29 -9.16 -0.80
N ARG A 65 8.24 -10.49 -0.96
CA ARG A 65 7.71 -11.37 0.07
C ARG A 65 8.47 -11.26 1.38
N LYS A 66 9.79 -11.16 1.32
CA LYS A 66 10.62 -11.02 2.54
C LYS A 66 10.28 -9.73 3.32
N HIS A 67 10.09 -8.63 2.61
CA HIS A 67 9.75 -7.36 3.25
C HIS A 67 8.34 -7.35 3.79
N TYR A 68 7.37 -7.95 3.07
CA TYR A 68 6.01 -8.08 3.60
C TYR A 68 5.99 -8.95 4.86
N ARG A 69 6.78 -10.03 4.90
CA ARG A 69 6.90 -10.87 6.10
C ARG A 69 7.56 -10.12 7.25
N ALA A 70 8.56 -9.29 6.96
CA ALA A 70 9.18 -8.45 7.98
C ALA A 70 8.17 -7.48 8.59
N ALA A 71 7.35 -6.84 7.74
CA ALA A 71 6.30 -5.95 8.21
C ALA A 71 5.28 -6.71 9.09
N TYR A 72 4.87 -7.90 8.65
CA TYR A 72 3.96 -8.74 9.42
C TYR A 72 4.56 -9.15 10.77
N ALA A 73 5.85 -9.47 10.80
CA ALA A 73 6.53 -9.84 12.04
C ALA A 73 6.59 -8.68 13.03
N LEU A 74 6.78 -7.46 12.52
CA LEU A 74 6.82 -6.27 13.36
C LEU A 74 5.44 -5.91 13.92
N ASP A 75 4.40 -6.03 13.11
CA ASP A 75 3.03 -5.75 13.55
C ASP A 75 2.04 -6.61 12.75
N PRO A 76 1.59 -7.74 13.32
CA PRO A 76 0.63 -8.62 12.62
C PRO A 76 -0.74 -7.96 12.37
N THR A 77 -1.06 -6.87 13.05
CA THR A 77 -2.32 -6.16 12.87
C THR A 77 -2.29 -5.17 11.70
N TYR A 78 -1.10 -4.93 11.13
CA TYR A 78 -0.96 -4.03 9.99
C TYR A 78 -1.42 -4.74 8.71
N LYS A 79 -2.68 -4.51 8.34
CA LYS A 79 -3.37 -5.22 7.26
C LYS A 79 -2.72 -5.09 5.87
N PRO A 80 -2.19 -3.92 5.46
CA PRO A 80 -1.62 -3.79 4.11
C PRO A 80 -0.55 -4.83 3.80
N ALA A 81 0.33 -5.12 4.74
CA ALA A 81 1.39 -6.11 4.53
C ALA A 81 0.84 -7.51 4.32
N SER A 82 -0.17 -7.90 5.12
CA SER A 82 -0.82 -9.22 4.98
C SER A 82 -1.52 -9.35 3.62
N ILE A 83 -2.20 -8.30 3.19
CA ILE A 83 -2.91 -8.27 1.91
C ILE A 83 -1.90 -8.42 0.76
N ASN A 84 -0.81 -7.66 0.81
CA ASN A 84 0.23 -7.71 -0.23
C ASN A 84 0.92 -9.08 -0.26
N LEU A 85 1.24 -9.63 0.91
CA LEU A 85 1.88 -10.94 0.99
C LEU A 85 0.99 -12.02 0.38
N GLU A 86 -0.30 -12.04 0.75
CA GLU A 86 -1.24 -13.01 0.22
C GLU A 86 -1.36 -12.89 -1.30
N ARG A 87 -1.46 -11.66 -1.82
CA ARG A 87 -1.54 -11.43 -3.26
C ARG A 87 -0.32 -11.98 -4.01
N VAL A 88 0.89 -11.71 -3.49
CA VAL A 88 2.14 -12.15 -4.15
C VAL A 88 2.33 -13.67 -4.04
N CYS A 89 1.83 -14.28 -2.96
CA CYS A 89 1.94 -15.73 -2.78
C CYS A 89 0.91 -16.51 -3.60
N THR A 90 -0.24 -15.90 -3.96
CA THR A 90 -1.30 -16.56 -4.72
C THR A 90 -1.34 -16.06 -6.16
N MET A 91 -0.34 -16.46 -6.94
CA MET A 91 -0.08 -15.90 -8.28
C MET A 91 -1.22 -15.99 -9.30
N PHE A 92 -2.19 -16.88 -9.11
CA PHE A 92 -3.25 -17.11 -10.11
C PHE A 92 -4.62 -16.59 -9.71
N SER A 93 -4.92 -16.50 -8.43
CA SER A 93 -6.27 -16.19 -7.94
C SER A 93 -6.47 -14.73 -7.53
N SER A 94 -5.42 -13.91 -7.47
CA SER A 94 -5.54 -12.57 -6.92
C SER A 94 -5.03 -11.46 -7.85
N ARG A 95 -5.09 -11.68 -9.15
CA ARG A 95 -4.70 -10.66 -10.14
C ARG A 95 -5.50 -9.37 -10.03
N ASN A 96 -6.70 -9.45 -9.44
CA ASN A 96 -7.60 -8.30 -9.31
C ASN A 96 -7.47 -7.59 -7.96
N VAL A 97 -6.61 -8.08 -7.06
CA VAL A 97 -6.38 -7.42 -5.78
C VAL A 97 -5.30 -6.36 -5.96
N PRO A 98 -5.61 -5.07 -5.78
CA PRO A 98 -4.61 -4.02 -5.95
C PRO A 98 -3.55 -4.05 -4.87
N ALA A 99 -2.39 -3.48 -5.18
CA ALA A 99 -1.33 -3.28 -4.22
C ALA A 99 -1.81 -2.35 -3.09
N ASP A 100 -1.59 -2.75 -1.84
CA ASP A 100 -2.04 -1.97 -0.69
C ASP A 100 -0.86 -1.18 -0.12
N PHE A 101 -0.87 0.13 -0.33
CA PHE A 101 0.17 1.04 0.16
C PHE A 101 -0.02 1.40 1.62
N GLY A 102 -1.15 1.07 2.22
CA GLY A 102 -1.46 1.44 3.58
C GLY A 102 -1.96 2.87 3.71
N GLU A 103 -2.54 3.42 2.65
CA GLU A 103 -3.13 4.74 2.71
C GLU A 103 -4.33 4.74 3.65
N VAL A 104 -4.35 5.74 4.54
CA VAL A 104 -5.45 5.92 5.47
C VAL A 104 -6.35 7.02 4.92
N PHE A 105 -7.56 6.63 4.53
CA PHE A 105 -8.56 7.59 4.09
C PHE A 105 -9.35 8.06 5.30
N GLU A 106 -9.56 9.39 5.39
CA GLU A 106 -10.38 9.94 6.45
C GLU A 106 -11.82 9.45 6.29
N LYS A 107 -12.37 8.86 7.37
CA LYS A 107 -13.75 8.42 7.39
C LYS A 107 -14.67 9.64 7.47
N SER A 108 -14.93 10.29 6.34
CA SER A 108 -15.89 11.35 6.24
C SER A 108 -17.09 10.87 5.44
N THR A 109 -18.23 11.55 5.62
CA THR A 109 -19.43 11.27 4.81
C THR A 109 -19.17 11.45 3.30
N LYS A 110 -18.13 12.17 2.95
CA LYS A 110 -17.69 12.36 1.56
C LYS A 110 -17.13 11.08 0.96
N ASP A 111 -16.49 10.22 1.76
CA ASP A 111 -15.90 8.97 1.29
C ASP A 111 -16.95 7.98 0.81
N ASN A 112 -18.08 7.91 1.52
CA ASN A 112 -19.20 7.06 1.11
C ASN A 112 -19.80 7.52 -0.22
N THR A 113 -19.85 8.83 -0.46
CA THR A 113 -20.35 9.40 -1.71
C THR A 113 -19.41 9.07 -2.88
N ASN A 114 -18.11 9.17 -2.65
CA ASN A 114 -17.10 8.86 -3.66
C ASN A 114 -17.09 7.37 -4.01
N LEU A 115 -17.27 6.50 -3.03
CA LEU A 115 -17.35 5.07 -3.25
C LEU A 115 -18.59 4.70 -4.08
N LYS A 116 -19.74 5.33 -3.79
CA LYS A 116 -20.96 5.14 -4.56
C LYS A 116 -20.82 5.61 -6.00
N ASN A 117 -20.16 6.74 -6.21
CA ASN A 117 -19.91 7.26 -7.55
C ASN A 117 -18.93 6.37 -8.33
N TYR A 118 -17.91 5.85 -7.69
CA TYR A 118 -16.98 4.92 -8.30
C TYR A 118 -17.68 3.64 -8.77
N ASN A 119 -18.56 3.08 -7.94
CA ASN A 119 -19.30 1.89 -8.28
C ASN A 119 -20.30 2.15 -9.42
N LYS A 120 -20.95 3.33 -9.44
CA LYS A 120 -21.84 3.73 -10.52
C LYS A 120 -21.11 3.86 -11.85
N GLU A 121 -19.95 4.50 -11.86
CA GLU A 121 -19.13 4.63 -13.07
C GLU A 121 -18.67 3.27 -13.60
N LYS A 122 -18.32 2.36 -12.70
CA LYS A 122 -17.91 1.01 -13.06
C LYS A 122 -19.08 0.22 -13.66
N GLU A 123 -20.27 0.35 -13.09
CA GLU A 123 -21.48 -0.28 -13.63
C GLU A 123 -21.86 0.28 -15.01
N MET A 124 -21.75 1.59 -15.19
CA MET A 124 -21.99 2.25 -16.48
C MET A 124 -21.00 1.79 -17.54
N LYS A 125 -19.72 1.67 -17.21
CA LYS A 125 -18.70 1.16 -18.14
C LYS A 125 -18.96 -0.29 -18.55
N ASN A 126 -19.42 -1.11 -17.61
CA ASN A 126 -19.75 -2.51 -17.91
C ASN A 126 -20.98 -2.62 -18.83
N ASN A 127 -21.96 -1.71 -18.67
CA ASN A 127 -23.14 -1.66 -19.52
C ASN A 127 -22.83 -1.15 -20.91
N ASP A 128 -21.91 -0.19 -21.04
CA ASP A 128 -21.48 0.37 -22.32
C ASP A 128 -20.58 -0.59 -23.11
N GLY A 129 -20.02 -1.61 -22.44
CA GLY A 129 -19.17 -2.62 -23.06
C GLY A 129 -19.91 -3.77 -23.70
N GLN A 130 -21.23 -3.73 -23.68
CA GLN A 130 -22.08 -4.72 -24.36
C GLN A 130 -22.39 -4.24 -25.78
#